data_041bb854686d73f265c3c0a329a85046
#
_entry.id   041bb854686d73f265c3c0a329a85046
#
_cell.length_a   1.000
_cell.length_b   1.000
_cell.length_c   1.000
_cell.angle_alpha   90.00
_cell.angle_beta   90.00
_cell.angle_gamma   90.00
#
_symmetry.space_group_name_H-M   'P 1'
#
loop_
_entity.id
_entity.type
_entity.pdbx_description
1 polymer ?
#
loop_
_entity_poly.entity_id
_entity_poly.type
_entity_poly.pdbx_seq_one_letter_code
_entity_poly.pdbx_strand_id
1 'polypeptide(L)'
;MVAIRQKTTVKQRLEADCPSQSRTDVKVRDVSFTIDEPLERDGTNMGPAPTETALAALAGCTNTIANKVAHKLGLDVSNLHVSIVADFDRRGVTLTEEIDVPYEKIELRVELDTTAGQAEIDQLATE
;
A
#
# COMPACT_ATOMS: atom_id res chain seq x y z
N MET A 1 36.53 -0.16 -23.26
CA MET A 1 35.75 0.01 -22.00
C MET A 1 34.46 -0.77 -22.06
N VAL A 2 34.22 -1.60 -21.08
CA VAL A 2 32.96 -2.38 -20.99
C VAL A 2 31.95 -1.55 -20.19
N ALA A 3 30.79 -1.28 -20.80
CA ALA A 3 29.70 -0.60 -20.11
C ALA A 3 29.06 -1.55 -19.08
N ILE A 4 28.98 -1.12 -17.85
CA ILE A 4 28.32 -1.87 -16.78
C ILE A 4 26.82 -1.58 -16.88
N ARG A 5 26.04 -2.62 -17.16
CA ARG A 5 24.59 -2.49 -17.22
C ARG A 5 24.01 -2.65 -15.83
N GLN A 6 23.29 -1.64 -15.34
CA GLN A 6 22.59 -1.73 -14.05
C GLN A 6 21.47 -2.78 -14.13
N LYS A 7 21.34 -3.54 -13.07
CA LYS A 7 20.20 -4.45 -12.94
C LYS A 7 18.91 -3.65 -12.77
N THR A 8 17.95 -3.92 -13.62
CA THR A 8 16.61 -3.30 -13.54
C THR A 8 15.64 -4.13 -12.70
N THR A 9 15.97 -5.40 -12.49
CA THR A 9 15.16 -6.29 -11.67
C THR A 9 15.73 -6.38 -10.27
N VAL A 10 14.88 -6.11 -9.28
CA VAL A 10 15.22 -6.17 -7.86
C VAL A 10 14.49 -7.35 -7.24
N LYS A 11 15.23 -8.17 -6.49
CA LYS A 11 14.64 -9.28 -5.75
C LYS A 11 14.26 -8.82 -4.35
N GLN A 12 13.02 -9.00 -3.98
CA GLN A 12 12.52 -8.73 -2.64
C GLN A 12 12.21 -10.05 -1.96
N ARG A 13 12.60 -10.18 -0.70
CA ARG A 13 12.36 -11.38 0.09
C ARG A 13 11.74 -10.99 1.40
N LEU A 14 10.76 -11.76 1.82
CA LEU A 14 10.18 -11.65 3.15
C LEU A 14 9.89 -13.05 3.67
N GLU A 15 9.80 -13.18 4.98
CA GLU A 15 9.41 -14.40 5.65
C GLU A 15 8.32 -14.07 6.67
N ALA A 16 7.47 -15.03 6.96
CA ALA A 16 6.38 -14.85 7.90
C ALA A 16 6.20 -16.09 8.74
N ASP A 17 6.06 -15.87 10.04
CA ASP A 17 5.67 -16.91 11.00
C ASP A 17 4.21 -16.69 11.38
N CYS A 18 3.44 -17.77 11.43
CA CYS A 18 2.01 -17.73 11.70
C CYS A 18 1.72 -18.43 13.03
N PRO A 19 1.82 -17.72 14.17
CA PRO A 19 1.63 -18.35 15.49
C PRO A 19 0.18 -18.73 15.79
N SER A 20 -0.78 -18.20 15.02
CA SER A 20 -2.20 -18.57 15.15
C SER A 20 -2.87 -18.56 13.79
N GLN A 21 -4.14 -18.95 13.75
CA GLN A 21 -4.94 -18.97 12.52
C GLN A 21 -5.20 -17.57 11.94
N SER A 22 -5.00 -16.52 12.73
CA SER A 22 -5.27 -15.13 12.30
C SER A 22 -4.02 -14.26 12.25
N ARG A 23 -3.01 -14.57 13.09
CA ARG A 23 -1.84 -13.73 13.24
C ARG A 23 -0.71 -14.17 12.32
N THR A 24 -0.11 -13.20 11.65
CA THR A 24 1.06 -13.38 10.77
C THR A 24 2.10 -12.35 11.13
N ASP A 25 3.25 -12.80 11.60
CA ASP A 25 4.38 -11.93 11.90
C ASP A 25 5.33 -11.92 10.71
N VAL A 26 5.44 -10.77 10.05
CA VAL A 26 6.21 -10.62 8.81
C VAL A 26 7.55 -9.96 9.10
N LYS A 27 8.62 -10.51 8.51
CA LYS A 27 9.96 -9.95 8.61
C LYS A 27 10.51 -9.66 7.22
N VAL A 28 10.96 -8.44 7.01
CA VAL A 28 11.57 -7.98 5.76
C VAL A 28 12.84 -7.22 6.13
N ARG A 29 13.98 -7.68 5.66
CA ARG A 29 15.28 -7.08 6.01
C ARG A 29 15.46 -7.03 7.54
N ASP A 30 15.63 -5.85 8.13
CA ASP A 30 15.77 -5.60 9.56
C ASP A 30 14.50 -5.01 10.20
N VAL A 31 13.37 -5.03 9.48
CA VAL A 31 12.07 -4.53 9.98
C VAL A 31 11.05 -5.66 10.01
N SER A 32 10.07 -5.49 10.88
CA SER A 32 8.99 -6.48 11.04
C SER A 32 7.67 -5.77 11.31
N PHE A 33 6.57 -6.44 10.99
CA PHE A 33 5.24 -5.99 11.32
C PHE A 33 4.30 -7.18 11.46
N THR A 34 3.15 -6.95 12.08
CA THR A 34 2.17 -8.00 12.36
C THR A 34 0.88 -7.72 11.60
N ILE A 35 0.34 -8.77 10.97
CA ILE A 35 -0.98 -8.78 10.36
C ILE A 35 -1.86 -9.69 11.23
N ASP A 36 -3.10 -9.28 11.47
CA ASP A 36 -4.03 -10.05 12.29
C ASP A 36 -5.45 -9.73 11.85
N GLU A 37 -6.42 -10.46 12.37
CA GLU A 37 -7.83 -10.15 12.19
C GLU A 37 -8.36 -9.41 13.43
N PRO A 38 -9.43 -8.60 13.28
CA PRO A 38 -10.08 -8.01 14.44
C PRO A 38 -10.81 -9.05 15.28
N LEU A 39 -11.16 -8.69 16.51
CA LEU A 39 -11.82 -9.60 17.44
C LEU A 39 -13.12 -10.17 16.90
N GLU A 40 -13.90 -9.37 16.18
CA GLU A 40 -15.19 -9.81 15.60
C GLU A 40 -15.03 -10.81 14.44
N ARG A 41 -13.81 -11.03 13.96
CA ARG A 41 -13.47 -12.06 12.97
C ARG A 41 -12.52 -13.12 13.52
N ASP A 42 -12.64 -13.38 14.83
CA ASP A 42 -11.87 -14.40 15.53
C ASP A 42 -10.34 -14.15 15.54
N GLY A 43 -9.94 -12.90 15.43
CA GLY A 43 -8.57 -12.48 15.57
C GLY A 43 -8.24 -11.98 16.97
N THR A 44 -7.01 -11.56 17.17
CA THR A 44 -6.55 -10.97 18.42
C THR A 44 -6.27 -9.46 18.32
N ASN A 45 -6.54 -8.88 17.16
CA ASN A 45 -6.40 -7.45 16.89
C ASN A 45 -5.00 -6.90 17.20
N MET A 46 -3.97 -7.67 16.90
CA MET A 46 -2.57 -7.28 17.11
C MET A 46 -1.99 -6.52 15.91
N GLY A 47 -2.75 -6.38 14.83
CA GLY A 47 -2.35 -5.66 13.64
C GLY A 47 -3.52 -5.53 12.67
N PRO A 48 -3.32 -4.84 11.54
CA PRO A 48 -4.36 -4.73 10.52
C PRO A 48 -4.63 -6.07 9.85
N ALA A 49 -5.83 -6.20 9.28
CA ALA A 49 -6.21 -7.38 8.52
C ALA A 49 -5.40 -7.47 7.20
N PRO A 50 -5.29 -8.65 6.58
CA PRO A 50 -4.58 -8.81 5.31
C PRO A 50 -5.07 -7.85 4.21
N THR A 51 -6.38 -7.69 4.07
CA THR A 51 -6.98 -6.78 3.08
C THR A 51 -6.63 -5.32 3.37
N GLU A 52 -6.65 -4.93 4.63
CA GLU A 52 -6.23 -3.60 5.08
C GLU A 52 -4.75 -3.37 4.83
N THR A 53 -3.92 -4.40 5.02
CA THR A 53 -2.49 -4.34 4.77
C THR A 53 -2.18 -4.10 3.29
N ALA A 54 -2.93 -4.72 2.39
CA ALA A 54 -2.81 -4.48 0.95
C ALA A 54 -3.12 -3.02 0.59
N LEU A 55 -4.15 -2.44 1.21
CA LEU A 55 -4.50 -1.03 1.01
C LEU A 55 -3.43 -0.11 1.61
N ALA A 56 -2.87 -0.47 2.74
CA ALA A 56 -1.77 0.28 3.35
C ALA A 56 -0.54 0.32 2.44
N ALA A 57 -0.24 -0.77 1.74
CA ALA A 57 0.83 -0.82 0.75
C ALA A 57 0.57 0.16 -0.39
N LEU A 58 -0.67 0.25 -0.86
CA LEU A 58 -1.06 1.22 -1.89
C LEU A 58 -0.83 2.65 -1.40
N ALA A 59 -1.19 2.95 -0.16
CA ALA A 59 -0.95 4.27 0.44
C ALA A 59 0.56 4.60 0.48
N GLY A 60 1.39 3.63 0.88
CA GLY A 60 2.84 3.78 0.90
C GLY A 60 3.42 4.05 -0.48
N CYS A 61 2.99 3.31 -1.48
CA CYS A 61 3.40 3.53 -2.88
C CYS A 61 2.96 4.91 -3.37
N THR A 62 1.75 5.33 -3.06
CA THR A 62 1.23 6.65 -3.44
C THR A 62 2.12 7.76 -2.89
N ASN A 63 2.46 7.69 -1.61
CA ASN A 63 3.37 8.67 -0.99
C ASN A 63 4.73 8.70 -1.69
N THR A 64 5.35 7.54 -1.86
CA THR A 64 6.70 7.44 -2.42
C THR A 64 6.75 7.95 -3.86
N ILE A 65 5.81 7.53 -4.69
CA ILE A 65 5.78 7.91 -6.11
C ILE A 65 5.42 9.39 -6.25
N ALA A 66 4.44 9.89 -5.50
CA ALA A 66 4.06 11.30 -5.55
C ALA A 66 5.25 12.22 -5.21
N ASN A 67 6.03 11.86 -4.19
CA ASN A 67 7.22 12.63 -3.82
C ASN A 67 8.31 12.56 -4.90
N LYS A 68 8.52 11.42 -5.52
CA LYS A 68 9.49 11.28 -6.62
C LYS A 68 9.11 12.09 -7.84
N VAL A 69 7.84 12.06 -8.22
CA VAL A 69 7.32 12.84 -9.37
C VAL A 69 7.39 14.33 -9.06
N ALA A 70 6.99 14.74 -7.86
CA ALA A 70 7.08 16.14 -7.44
C ALA A 70 8.52 16.65 -7.52
N HIS A 71 9.48 15.87 -7.05
CA HIS A 71 10.90 16.22 -7.14
C HIS A 71 11.36 16.38 -8.59
N LYS A 72 10.96 15.45 -9.46
CA LYS A 72 11.26 15.49 -10.89
C LYS A 72 10.70 16.75 -11.57
N LEU A 73 9.51 17.18 -11.15
CA LEU A 73 8.85 18.37 -11.70
C LEU A 73 9.28 19.68 -11.01
N GLY A 74 10.13 19.62 -9.98
CA GLY A 74 10.53 20.78 -9.22
C GLY A 74 9.45 21.36 -8.33
N LEU A 75 8.47 20.56 -7.93
CA LEU A 75 7.35 20.98 -7.08
C LEU A 75 7.68 20.75 -5.62
N ASP A 76 7.21 21.68 -4.76
CA ASP A 76 7.32 21.55 -3.32
C ASP A 76 6.05 20.88 -2.78
N VAL A 77 6.23 19.75 -2.11
CA VAL A 77 5.13 18.97 -1.52
C VAL A 77 5.49 18.63 -0.08
N SER A 78 4.59 18.94 0.85
CA SER A 78 4.74 18.59 2.25
C SER A 78 3.41 18.11 2.83
N ASN A 79 3.46 17.46 3.99
CA ASN A 79 2.29 17.00 4.74
C ASN A 79 1.28 16.22 3.87
N LEU A 80 1.80 15.29 3.06
CA LEU A 80 0.95 14.47 2.22
C LEU A 80 0.12 13.51 3.08
N HIS A 81 -1.18 13.51 2.88
CA HIS A 81 -2.11 12.62 3.56
C HIS A 81 -2.89 11.80 2.54
N VAL A 82 -2.97 10.50 2.78
CA VAL A 82 -3.68 9.56 1.91
C VAL A 82 -4.82 8.92 2.70
N SER A 83 -6.02 9.00 2.15
CA SER A 83 -7.19 8.28 2.66
C SER A 83 -7.63 7.26 1.63
N ILE A 84 -7.94 6.06 2.07
CA ILE A 84 -8.41 4.98 1.19
C ILE A 84 -9.71 4.41 1.76
N VAL A 85 -10.72 4.33 0.92
CA VAL A 85 -11.98 3.64 1.20
C VAL A 85 -12.16 2.59 0.10
N ALA A 86 -12.39 1.35 0.49
CA ALA A 86 -12.52 0.27 -0.46
C ALA A 86 -13.75 -0.58 -0.13
N ASP A 87 -14.49 -0.96 -1.17
CA ASP A 87 -15.58 -1.92 -1.08
C ASP A 87 -15.02 -3.29 -1.44
N PHE A 88 -15.14 -4.23 -0.51
CA PHE A 88 -14.56 -5.56 -0.62
C PHE A 88 -15.65 -6.62 -0.57
N ASP A 89 -15.66 -7.52 -1.55
CA ASP A 89 -16.56 -8.66 -1.58
C ASP A 89 -15.96 -9.82 -0.77
N ARG A 90 -16.49 -10.05 0.42
CA ARG A 90 -15.96 -11.05 1.35
C ARG A 90 -16.35 -12.49 1.01
N ARG A 91 -17.23 -12.72 0.04
CA ARG A 91 -17.72 -14.07 -0.28
C ARG A 91 -16.60 -15.02 -0.69
N GLY A 92 -15.60 -14.53 -1.42
CA GLY A 92 -14.43 -15.33 -1.79
C GLY A 92 -13.58 -15.74 -0.60
N VAL A 93 -13.35 -14.83 0.33
CA VAL A 93 -12.52 -15.07 1.53
C VAL A 93 -13.23 -16.00 2.51
N THR A 94 -14.54 -15.89 2.63
CA THR A 94 -15.36 -16.79 3.47
C THR A 94 -15.65 -18.14 2.81
N LEU A 95 -15.16 -18.34 1.57
CA LEU A 95 -15.32 -19.57 0.80
C LEU A 95 -16.78 -19.91 0.47
N THR A 96 -17.64 -18.90 0.42
CA THR A 96 -19.05 -19.08 0.07
C THR A 96 -19.28 -19.06 -1.44
N GLU A 97 -18.48 -18.28 -2.16
CA GLU A 97 -18.51 -18.18 -3.63
C GLU A 97 -17.11 -17.90 -4.16
N GLU A 98 -16.88 -18.25 -5.42
CA GLU A 98 -15.69 -17.85 -6.15
C GLU A 98 -15.89 -16.42 -6.67
N ILE A 99 -14.96 -15.51 -6.31
CA ILE A 99 -15.02 -14.11 -6.69
C ILE A 99 -13.74 -13.74 -7.42
N ASP A 100 -13.87 -13.32 -8.68
CA ASP A 100 -12.74 -12.96 -9.54
C ASP A 100 -12.11 -11.61 -9.14
N VAL A 101 -12.95 -10.67 -8.70
CA VAL A 101 -12.51 -9.32 -8.34
C VAL A 101 -12.98 -9.00 -6.92
N PRO A 102 -12.17 -9.28 -5.89
CA PRO A 102 -12.59 -9.08 -4.49
C PRO A 102 -12.81 -7.62 -4.12
N TYR A 103 -12.00 -6.70 -4.66
CA TYR A 103 -12.21 -5.27 -4.45
C TYR A 103 -13.08 -4.72 -5.56
N GLU A 104 -14.35 -4.43 -5.26
CA GLU A 104 -15.28 -3.86 -6.23
C GLU A 104 -14.97 -2.41 -6.54
N LYS A 105 -14.49 -1.66 -5.54
CA LYS A 105 -14.18 -0.24 -5.67
C LYS A 105 -13.12 0.15 -4.66
N ILE A 106 -12.15 0.95 -5.10
CA ILE A 106 -11.15 1.56 -4.24
C ILE A 106 -11.16 3.05 -4.53
N GLU A 107 -11.45 3.86 -3.50
CA GLU A 107 -11.34 5.31 -3.58
C GLU A 107 -10.10 5.76 -2.83
N LEU A 108 -9.24 6.50 -3.51
CA LEU A 108 -8.01 7.03 -2.94
C LEU A 108 -8.06 8.54 -2.98
N ARG A 109 -7.91 9.16 -1.82
CA ARG A 109 -7.87 10.61 -1.68
C ARG A 109 -6.51 11.03 -1.16
N VAL A 110 -5.88 11.97 -1.87
CA VAL A 110 -4.59 12.52 -1.49
C VAL A 110 -4.75 14.00 -1.19
N GLU A 111 -4.34 14.41 -0.01
CA GLU A 111 -4.27 15.81 0.41
C GLU A 111 -2.81 16.16 0.66
N LEU A 112 -2.40 17.31 0.19
CA LEU A 112 -1.02 17.75 0.34
C LEU A 112 -0.93 19.26 0.47
N ASP A 113 0.10 19.71 1.18
CA ASP A 113 0.47 21.12 1.25
C ASP A 113 1.53 21.39 0.19
N THR A 114 1.31 22.39 -0.64
CA THR A 114 2.22 22.76 -1.71
C THR A 114 2.07 24.24 -2.05
N THR A 115 3.15 24.83 -2.55
CA THR A 115 3.12 26.17 -3.14
C THR A 115 2.76 26.13 -4.62
N ALA A 116 2.63 24.92 -5.21
CA ALA A 116 2.29 24.75 -6.62
C ALA A 116 0.86 25.19 -6.94
N GLY A 117 0.64 25.66 -8.16
CA GLY A 117 -0.70 25.98 -8.65
C GLY A 117 -1.48 24.72 -9.04
N GLN A 118 -2.78 24.88 -9.30
CA GLN A 118 -3.65 23.75 -9.62
C GLN A 118 -3.19 22.97 -10.86
N ALA A 119 -2.71 23.66 -11.90
CA ALA A 119 -2.21 23.01 -13.11
C ALA A 119 -1.02 22.10 -12.84
N GLU A 120 -0.14 22.49 -11.91
CA GLU A 120 1.04 21.71 -11.53
C GLU A 120 0.63 20.50 -10.69
N ILE A 121 -0.38 20.65 -9.83
CA ILE A 121 -0.96 19.55 -9.06
C ILE A 121 -1.60 18.53 -9.99
N ASP A 122 -2.34 18.99 -11.00
CA ASP A 122 -2.95 18.11 -12.01
C ASP A 122 -1.88 17.35 -12.78
N GLN A 123 -0.77 17.99 -13.13
CA GLN A 123 0.37 17.33 -13.77
C GLN A 123 0.97 16.25 -12.87
N LEU A 124 1.11 16.52 -11.58
CA LEU A 124 1.60 15.55 -10.60
C LEU A 124 0.70 14.31 -10.57
N ALA A 125 -0.61 14.49 -10.61
CA ALA A 125 -1.57 13.41 -10.55
C ALA A 125 -1.55 12.52 -11.81
N THR A 126 -1.11 13.04 -12.96
CA THR A 126 -1.06 12.30 -14.23
C THR A 126 0.26 11.59 -14.49
N GLU A 127 1.32 11.95 -13.79
CA GLU A 127 2.62 11.30 -13.93
C GLU A 127 2.70 10.00 -13.09
#